data_4d7c9f21cd7d9cc6e83dbdd006b0442c
#
_entry.id   4d7c9f21cd7d9cc6e83dbdd006b0442c
#
_cell.length_a   1.000
_cell.length_b   1.000
_cell.length_c   1.000
_cell.angle_alpha   90.00
_cell.angle_beta   90.00
_cell.angle_gamma   90.00
#
_symmetry.space_group_name_H-M   'P 1'
#
loop_
_entity.id
_entity.type
_entity.pdbx_description
1 polymer ?
#
loop_
_entity_poly.entity_id
_entity_poly.type
_entity_poly.pdbx_seq_one_letter_code
_entity_poly.pdbx_strand_id
1 'polypeptide(L)'
;MSLDSRIDKFAQLAIKSGINVQPGESLLIRADVESRDFVRRCVREAYKAGAKHVYVEYSDEVISREKYLSAPSQAFDEYPEWQSYKYTQIAKEGGSFLSIISNDPDLMKGVDPDRIGRFQKEAGKYLKEWRSYTLNDRVKWSIVAVPSLAWAKRVHPDLADEAAVEELWNN
;
A
#
# COMPACT_ATOMS: atom_id res chain seq x y z
N MET A 1 -13.81 -21.83 10.35
CA MET A 1 -14.09 -20.62 9.55
C MET A 1 -13.26 -20.73 8.30
N SER A 2 -13.82 -20.50 7.10
CA SER A 2 -13.06 -20.56 5.85
C SER A 2 -12.04 -19.45 5.78
N LEU A 3 -10.97 -19.63 4.98
CA LEU A 3 -9.97 -18.59 4.71
C LEU A 3 -10.66 -17.31 4.22
N ASP A 4 -11.57 -17.45 3.28
CA ASP A 4 -12.33 -16.33 2.70
C ASP A 4 -13.07 -15.48 3.76
N SER A 5 -13.71 -16.15 4.73
CA SER A 5 -14.37 -15.46 5.84
C SER A 5 -13.38 -14.76 6.79
N ARG A 6 -12.15 -15.27 6.94
CA ARG A 6 -11.10 -14.62 7.74
C ARG A 6 -10.59 -13.36 7.03
N ILE A 7 -10.37 -13.45 5.71
CA ILE A 7 -9.95 -12.32 4.90
C ILE A 7 -11.02 -11.21 4.93
N ASP A 8 -12.31 -11.55 4.85
CA ASP A 8 -13.40 -10.58 4.99
C ASP A 8 -13.38 -9.88 6.36
N LYS A 9 -13.18 -10.65 7.44
CA LYS A 9 -13.07 -10.10 8.80
C LYS A 9 -11.84 -9.19 8.93
N PHE A 10 -10.71 -9.57 8.31
CA PHE A 10 -9.51 -8.74 8.33
C PHE A 10 -9.72 -7.43 7.59
N ALA A 11 -10.38 -7.45 6.43
CA ALA A 11 -10.76 -6.23 5.72
C ALA A 11 -11.69 -5.34 6.57
N GLN A 12 -12.66 -5.95 7.26
CA GLN A 12 -13.54 -5.23 8.18
C GLN A 12 -12.75 -4.60 9.35
N LEU A 13 -11.81 -5.34 9.92
CA LEU A 13 -10.94 -4.86 11.00
C LEU A 13 -10.07 -3.69 10.52
N ALA A 14 -9.43 -3.82 9.35
CA ALA A 14 -8.59 -2.77 8.76
C ALA A 14 -9.36 -1.46 8.58
N ILE A 15 -10.62 -1.54 8.15
CA ILE A 15 -11.45 -0.36 7.87
C ILE A 15 -12.09 0.21 9.15
N LYS A 16 -12.73 -0.64 9.98
CA LYS A 16 -13.51 -0.17 11.12
C LYS A 16 -12.66 0.17 12.34
N SER A 17 -11.58 -0.57 12.56
CA SER A 17 -10.71 -0.39 13.73
C SER A 17 -9.37 0.22 13.35
N GLY A 18 -8.71 -0.31 12.31
CA GLY A 18 -7.38 0.13 11.89
C GLY A 18 -7.39 1.59 11.45
N ILE A 19 -8.20 1.93 10.45
CA ILE A 19 -8.32 3.30 9.94
C ILE A 19 -9.50 4.08 10.56
N ASN A 20 -10.48 3.35 11.09
CA ASN A 20 -11.68 3.93 11.72
C ASN A 20 -12.39 4.94 10.81
N VAL A 21 -12.76 4.49 9.61
CA VAL A 21 -13.49 5.31 8.63
C VAL A 21 -14.80 5.81 9.22
N GLN A 22 -15.05 7.12 9.11
CA GLN A 22 -16.28 7.75 9.57
C GLN A 22 -17.18 8.11 8.39
N PRO A 23 -18.52 8.21 8.63
CA PRO A 23 -19.45 8.67 7.61
C PRO A 23 -19.06 10.05 7.03
N GLY A 24 -19.10 10.16 5.70
CA GLY A 24 -18.74 11.38 4.98
C GLY A 24 -17.24 11.59 4.74
N GLU A 25 -16.38 10.72 5.26
CA GLU A 25 -14.93 10.80 5.12
C GLU A 25 -14.44 10.23 3.78
N SER A 26 -13.36 10.80 3.26
CA SER A 26 -12.63 10.24 2.11
C SER A 26 -11.49 9.33 2.57
N LEU A 27 -11.30 8.20 1.88
CA LEU A 27 -10.23 7.25 2.13
C LEU A 27 -9.38 7.07 0.87
N LEU A 28 -8.06 7.18 0.99
CA LEU A 28 -7.13 6.71 -0.03
C LEU A 28 -6.50 5.39 0.40
N ILE A 29 -6.71 4.35 -0.40
CA ILE A 29 -6.05 3.04 -0.26
C ILE A 29 -4.88 3.00 -1.24
N ARG A 30 -3.69 2.73 -0.74
CA ARG A 30 -2.48 2.49 -1.54
C ARG A 30 -2.11 1.03 -1.41
N ALA A 31 -1.92 0.34 -2.51
CA ALA A 31 -1.72 -1.10 -2.49
C ALA A 31 -0.89 -1.57 -3.68
N ASP A 32 -0.23 -2.69 -3.54
CA ASP A 32 0.28 -3.41 -4.71
C ASP A 32 -0.86 -4.09 -5.47
N VAL A 33 -0.72 -4.19 -6.80
CA VAL A 33 -1.73 -4.77 -7.69
C VAL A 33 -2.07 -6.22 -7.32
N GLU A 34 -1.12 -6.97 -6.76
CA GLU A 34 -1.32 -8.35 -6.31
C GLU A 34 -2.33 -8.45 -5.16
N SER A 35 -2.51 -7.39 -4.38
CA SER A 35 -3.48 -7.36 -3.27
C SER A 35 -4.90 -6.92 -3.68
N ARG A 36 -5.20 -6.83 -4.98
CA ARG A 36 -6.47 -6.28 -5.52
C ARG A 36 -7.74 -6.90 -4.93
N ASP A 37 -7.74 -8.19 -4.62
CA ASP A 37 -8.93 -8.85 -4.09
C ASP A 37 -9.19 -8.45 -2.63
N PHE A 38 -8.14 -8.27 -1.84
CA PHE A 38 -8.25 -7.71 -0.50
C PHE A 38 -8.68 -6.24 -0.53
N VAL A 39 -8.11 -5.44 -1.45
CA VAL A 39 -8.50 -4.03 -1.66
C VAL A 39 -9.99 -3.92 -1.96
N ARG A 40 -10.54 -4.78 -2.83
CA ARG A 40 -11.98 -4.79 -3.16
C ARG A 40 -12.85 -5.04 -1.93
N ARG A 41 -12.40 -5.88 -0.99
CA ARG A 41 -13.08 -6.12 0.29
C ARG A 41 -13.00 -4.88 1.18
N CYS A 42 -11.84 -4.24 1.28
CA CYS A 42 -11.66 -2.98 2.03
C CYS A 42 -12.55 -1.87 1.47
N VAL A 43 -12.62 -1.69 0.15
CA VAL A 43 -13.50 -0.70 -0.50
C VAL A 43 -14.97 -0.93 -0.13
N ARG A 44 -15.42 -2.19 -0.19
CA ARG A 44 -16.79 -2.56 0.21
C ARG A 44 -17.07 -2.19 1.67
N GLU A 45 -16.14 -2.53 2.58
CA GLU A 45 -16.30 -2.23 4.00
C GLU A 45 -16.23 -0.71 4.28
N ALA A 46 -15.40 0.05 3.55
CA ALA A 46 -15.33 1.50 3.68
C ALA A 46 -16.66 2.17 3.29
N TYR A 47 -17.28 1.77 2.19
CA TYR A 47 -18.61 2.28 1.82
C TYR A 47 -19.70 1.84 2.80
N LYS A 48 -19.64 0.62 3.35
CA LYS A 48 -20.56 0.19 4.43
C LYS A 48 -20.38 1.03 5.70
N ALA A 49 -19.18 1.53 5.98
CA ALA A 49 -18.89 2.42 7.09
C ALA A 49 -19.32 3.89 6.81
N GLY A 50 -19.80 4.20 5.60
CA GLY A 50 -20.29 5.50 5.20
C GLY A 50 -19.25 6.42 4.57
N ALA A 51 -18.13 5.89 4.07
CA ALA A 51 -17.14 6.68 3.33
C ALA A 51 -17.81 7.45 2.19
N LYS A 52 -17.44 8.73 2.01
CA LYS A 52 -17.94 9.56 0.90
C LYS A 52 -17.26 9.19 -0.41
N HIS A 53 -15.93 9.06 -0.38
CA HIS A 53 -15.12 8.66 -1.51
C HIS A 53 -14.07 7.66 -1.08
N VAL A 54 -13.85 6.62 -1.88
CA VAL A 54 -12.75 5.69 -1.72
C VAL A 54 -11.91 5.73 -2.99
N TYR A 55 -10.72 6.27 -2.87
CA TYR A 55 -9.73 6.30 -3.93
C TYR A 55 -8.80 5.11 -3.76
N VAL A 56 -8.42 4.48 -4.87
CA VAL A 56 -7.47 3.37 -4.87
C VAL A 56 -6.31 3.72 -5.79
N GLU A 57 -5.10 3.62 -5.26
CA GLU A 57 -3.87 3.73 -6.02
C GLU A 57 -3.15 2.40 -5.99
N TYR A 58 -3.02 1.80 -7.15
CA TYR A 58 -2.21 0.61 -7.30
C TYR A 58 -0.79 0.95 -7.74
N SER A 59 0.17 0.26 -7.15
CA SER A 59 1.54 0.14 -7.65
C SER A 59 1.78 -1.30 -8.13
N ASP A 60 2.74 -1.44 -9.02
CA ASP A 60 3.28 -2.73 -9.43
C ASP A 60 4.78 -2.70 -9.14
N GLU A 61 5.20 -3.59 -8.27
CA GLU A 61 6.60 -3.64 -7.82
C GLU A 61 7.54 -4.10 -8.96
N VAL A 62 7.06 -4.96 -9.87
CA VAL A 62 7.83 -5.40 -11.04
C VAL A 62 8.10 -4.23 -11.97
N ILE A 63 7.06 -3.39 -12.23
CA ILE A 63 7.21 -2.16 -13.01
C ILE A 63 8.15 -1.19 -12.30
N SER A 64 8.04 -1.07 -10.99
CA SER A 64 8.91 -0.22 -10.18
C SER A 64 10.37 -0.67 -10.26
N ARG A 65 10.62 -1.98 -10.18
CA ARG A 65 11.95 -2.56 -10.36
C ARG A 65 12.51 -2.30 -11.76
N GLU A 66 11.68 -2.47 -12.79
CA GLU A 66 12.08 -2.22 -14.18
C GLU A 66 12.53 -0.75 -14.38
N LYS A 67 11.84 0.20 -13.76
CA LYS A 67 12.28 1.59 -13.74
C LYS A 67 13.70 1.73 -13.19
N TYR A 68 14.00 1.10 -12.05
CA TYR A 68 15.34 1.19 -11.45
C TYR A 68 16.43 0.53 -12.29
N LEU A 69 16.10 -0.49 -13.07
CA LEU A 69 17.06 -1.16 -13.95
C LEU A 69 17.31 -0.41 -15.24
N SER A 70 16.24 0.10 -15.87
CA SER A 70 16.27 0.50 -17.29
C SER A 70 16.16 2.02 -17.51
N ALA A 71 15.62 2.79 -16.55
CA ALA A 71 15.48 4.23 -16.75
C ALA A 71 16.84 4.96 -16.80
N PRO A 72 16.96 6.07 -17.56
CA PRO A 72 18.16 6.88 -17.59
C PRO A 72 18.45 7.46 -16.20
N SER A 73 19.74 7.62 -15.89
CA SER A 73 20.21 7.97 -14.53
C SER A 73 19.56 9.24 -13.98
N GLN A 74 19.34 10.25 -14.80
CA GLN A 74 18.71 11.52 -14.39
C GLN A 74 17.26 11.37 -13.91
N ALA A 75 16.56 10.30 -14.31
CA ALA A 75 15.19 10.04 -13.84
C ALA A 75 15.07 9.81 -12.33
N PHE A 76 16.20 9.56 -11.66
CA PHE A 76 16.26 9.37 -10.21
C PHE A 76 16.55 10.65 -9.43
N ASP A 77 16.86 11.75 -10.13
CA ASP A 77 17.04 13.08 -9.55
C ASP A 77 15.78 13.96 -9.70
N GLU A 78 14.69 13.35 -10.16
CA GLU A 78 13.42 14.03 -10.43
C GLU A 78 12.28 13.30 -9.73
N TYR A 79 11.33 14.06 -9.20
CA TYR A 79 10.06 13.53 -8.70
C TYR A 79 8.93 14.44 -9.19
N PRO A 80 7.95 13.92 -9.95
CA PRO A 80 6.86 14.72 -10.47
C PRO A 80 5.98 15.28 -9.36
N GLU A 81 5.82 16.58 -9.28
CA GLU A 81 5.04 17.23 -8.22
C GLU A 81 3.58 16.76 -8.18
N TRP A 82 2.99 16.46 -9.35
CA TRP A 82 1.62 15.96 -9.43
C TRP A 82 1.39 14.66 -8.64
N GLN A 83 2.44 13.84 -8.44
CA GLN A 83 2.32 12.62 -7.64
C GLN A 83 2.09 12.90 -6.15
N SER A 84 2.70 13.97 -5.63
CA SER A 84 2.55 14.36 -4.22
C SER A 84 1.28 15.18 -3.99
N TYR A 85 0.83 15.91 -5.01
CA TYR A 85 -0.30 16.83 -4.92
C TYR A 85 -1.58 16.15 -4.39
N LYS A 86 -1.94 14.98 -4.93
CA LYS A 86 -3.14 14.25 -4.52
C LYS A 86 -3.13 13.87 -3.03
N TYR A 87 -1.98 13.43 -2.51
CA TYR A 87 -1.85 13.06 -1.10
C TYR A 87 -2.07 14.27 -0.19
N THR A 88 -1.46 15.38 -0.56
CA THR A 88 -1.56 16.63 0.18
C THR A 88 -3.00 17.18 0.14
N GLN A 89 -3.69 17.10 -1.00
CA GLN A 89 -5.08 17.55 -1.10
C GLN A 89 -6.02 16.69 -0.26
N ILE A 90 -5.92 15.36 -0.35
CA ILE A 90 -6.73 14.45 0.47
C ILE A 90 -6.47 14.70 1.97
N ALA A 91 -5.22 14.94 2.36
CA ALA A 91 -4.88 15.25 3.75
C ALA A 91 -5.47 16.60 4.22
N LYS A 92 -5.41 17.64 3.38
CA LYS A 92 -6.02 18.97 3.66
C LYS A 92 -7.53 18.89 3.85
N GLU A 93 -8.19 17.99 3.13
CA GLU A 93 -9.63 17.74 3.23
C GLU A 93 -10.01 16.82 4.41
N GLY A 94 -9.04 16.41 5.23
CA GLY A 94 -9.26 15.53 6.38
C GLY A 94 -9.46 14.05 6.01
N GLY A 95 -9.05 13.65 4.81
CA GLY A 95 -9.14 12.26 4.38
C GLY A 95 -8.13 11.36 5.10
N SER A 96 -8.40 10.07 5.09
CA SER A 96 -7.57 9.04 5.72
C SER A 96 -6.80 8.19 4.70
N PHE A 97 -5.76 7.49 5.18
CA PHE A 97 -4.80 6.76 4.34
C PHE A 97 -4.62 5.33 4.84
N LEU A 98 -4.93 4.34 4.00
CA LEU A 98 -4.64 2.94 4.25
C LEU A 98 -3.57 2.44 3.28
N SER A 99 -2.45 1.94 3.79
CA SER A 99 -1.45 1.25 2.99
C SER A 99 -1.59 -0.26 3.17
N ILE A 100 -1.72 -0.98 2.07
CA ILE A 100 -1.77 -2.44 2.04
C ILE A 100 -0.45 -2.93 1.43
N ILE A 101 0.35 -3.59 2.25
CA ILE A 101 1.67 -4.10 1.89
C ILE A 101 1.54 -5.57 1.51
N SER A 102 2.03 -5.94 0.34
CA SER A 102 2.06 -7.30 -0.18
C SER A 102 3.36 -7.56 -0.97
N ASN A 103 4.47 -7.12 -0.40
CA ASN A 103 5.74 -6.99 -1.11
C ASN A 103 6.47 -8.32 -1.27
N ASP A 104 7.21 -8.47 -2.39
CA ASP A 104 8.27 -9.47 -2.50
C ASP A 104 9.53 -8.95 -1.77
N PRO A 105 9.97 -9.61 -0.68
CA PRO A 105 11.12 -9.14 0.09
C PRO A 105 12.45 -9.21 -0.69
N ASP A 106 12.50 -9.95 -1.79
CA ASP A 106 13.69 -10.15 -2.59
C ASP A 106 13.69 -9.39 -3.92
N LEU A 107 12.58 -8.71 -4.25
CA LEU A 107 12.37 -8.08 -5.55
C LEU A 107 13.49 -7.08 -5.94
N MET A 108 13.97 -6.31 -4.98
CA MET A 108 14.99 -5.27 -5.24
C MET A 108 16.44 -5.80 -5.21
N LYS A 109 16.65 -7.11 -5.08
CA LYS A 109 17.98 -7.69 -5.19
C LYS A 109 18.61 -7.39 -6.56
N GLY A 110 19.86 -6.93 -6.54
CA GLY A 110 20.61 -6.57 -7.75
C GLY A 110 20.27 -5.21 -8.36
N VAL A 111 19.35 -4.46 -7.78
CA VAL A 111 19.11 -3.05 -8.12
C VAL A 111 20.19 -2.19 -7.48
N ASP A 112 20.69 -1.19 -8.22
CA ASP A 112 21.66 -0.22 -7.72
C ASP A 112 21.07 0.60 -6.55
N PRO A 113 21.65 0.48 -5.33
CA PRO A 113 21.14 1.22 -4.17
C PRO A 113 21.22 2.74 -4.32
N ASP A 114 22.17 3.26 -5.12
CA ASP A 114 22.28 4.71 -5.36
C ASP A 114 21.05 5.24 -6.08
N ARG A 115 20.56 4.55 -7.09
CA ARG A 115 19.33 4.93 -7.82
C ARG A 115 18.12 4.99 -6.89
N ILE A 116 17.98 3.99 -6.01
CA ILE A 116 16.91 3.94 -5.02
C ILE A 116 17.03 5.13 -4.06
N GLY A 117 18.23 5.37 -3.52
CA GLY A 117 18.48 6.44 -2.56
C GLY A 117 18.23 7.83 -3.15
N ARG A 118 18.67 8.09 -4.39
CA ARG A 118 18.44 9.36 -5.10
C ARG A 118 16.95 9.62 -5.29
N PHE A 119 16.22 8.64 -5.83
CA PHE A 119 14.78 8.78 -6.03
C PHE A 119 14.02 8.99 -4.71
N GLN A 120 14.36 8.24 -3.65
CA GLN A 120 13.74 8.43 -2.33
C GLN A 120 14.03 9.81 -1.74
N LYS A 121 15.25 10.33 -1.94
CA LYS A 121 15.64 11.68 -1.50
C LYS A 121 14.81 12.75 -2.21
N GLU A 122 14.65 12.64 -3.54
CA GLU A 122 13.83 13.57 -4.30
C GLU A 122 12.34 13.46 -3.91
N ALA A 123 11.78 12.27 -3.89
CA ALA A 123 10.41 12.05 -3.42
C ALA A 123 10.17 12.63 -2.02
N GLY A 124 11.17 12.52 -1.13
CA GLY A 124 11.12 13.06 0.22
C GLY A 124 10.89 14.56 0.28
N LYS A 125 11.43 15.33 -0.67
CA LYS A 125 11.24 16.80 -0.75
C LYS A 125 9.78 17.15 -1.05
N TYR A 126 9.19 16.50 -2.06
CA TYR A 126 7.82 16.75 -2.51
C TYR A 126 6.75 16.17 -1.57
N LEU A 127 7.06 15.06 -0.91
CA LEU A 127 6.15 14.42 0.04
C LEU A 127 6.22 15.02 1.45
N LYS A 128 7.07 16.01 1.70
CA LYS A 128 7.31 16.61 3.02
C LYS A 128 6.02 17.18 3.64
N GLU A 129 5.22 17.89 2.85
CA GLU A 129 3.97 18.48 3.33
C GLU A 129 2.98 17.39 3.75
N TRP A 130 2.71 16.40 2.89
CA TRP A 130 1.85 15.27 3.22
C TRP A 130 2.34 14.50 4.45
N ARG A 131 3.65 14.21 4.53
CA ARG A 131 4.24 13.54 5.70
C ARG A 131 4.04 14.31 7.00
N SER A 132 3.98 15.65 6.94
CA SER A 132 3.69 16.44 8.14
C SER A 132 2.29 16.19 8.70
N TYR A 133 1.32 15.80 7.87
CA TYR A 133 -0.01 15.43 8.33
C TYR A 133 -0.03 14.06 9.03
N THR A 134 0.68 13.08 8.46
CA THR A 134 0.74 11.72 9.02
C THR A 134 1.60 11.64 10.27
N LEU A 135 2.78 12.29 10.29
CA LEU A 135 3.72 12.26 11.42
C LEU A 135 3.23 13.05 12.64
N ASN A 136 2.31 14.00 12.46
CA ASN A 136 1.74 14.77 13.56
C ASN A 136 0.27 14.38 13.86
N ASP A 137 -0.15 13.20 13.43
CA ASP A 137 -1.49 12.63 13.67
C ASP A 137 -2.64 13.57 13.26
N ARG A 138 -2.40 14.42 12.26
CA ARG A 138 -3.43 15.36 11.74
C ARG A 138 -4.40 14.68 10.79
N VAL A 139 -4.07 13.51 10.30
CA VAL A 139 -4.91 12.61 9.50
C VAL A 139 -4.77 11.20 10.02
N LYS A 140 -5.80 10.39 9.86
CA LYS A 140 -5.74 8.97 10.21
C LYS A 140 -4.97 8.21 9.14
N TRP A 141 -4.12 7.31 9.57
CA TRP A 141 -3.39 6.41 8.68
C TRP A 141 -3.20 5.05 9.33
N SER A 142 -3.14 4.02 8.51
CA SER A 142 -2.87 2.66 8.95
C SER A 142 -2.13 1.88 7.88
N ILE A 143 -1.42 0.86 8.30
CA ILE A 143 -0.75 -0.09 7.43
C ILE A 143 -1.22 -1.49 7.80
N VAL A 144 -1.57 -2.27 6.79
CA VAL A 144 -1.85 -3.69 6.93
C VAL A 144 -1.00 -4.47 5.94
N ALA A 145 -0.56 -5.66 6.32
CA ALA A 145 0.15 -6.55 5.43
C ALA A 145 -0.76 -7.70 5.02
N VAL A 146 -0.68 -8.09 3.75
CA VAL A 146 -1.38 -9.28 3.23
C VAL A 146 -0.39 -10.16 2.49
N PRO A 147 -0.53 -11.49 2.56
CA PRO A 147 0.34 -12.41 1.86
C PRO A 147 0.41 -12.15 0.35
N SER A 148 1.63 -12.02 -0.19
CA SER A 148 1.93 -12.26 -1.59
C SER A 148 2.45 -13.69 -1.76
N LEU A 149 2.41 -14.21 -3.00
CA LEU A 149 3.01 -15.51 -3.28
C LEU A 149 4.53 -15.50 -2.99
N ALA A 150 5.23 -14.45 -3.41
CA ALA A 150 6.67 -14.32 -3.19
C ALA A 150 7.02 -14.33 -1.70
N TRP A 151 6.30 -13.56 -0.88
CA TRP A 151 6.49 -13.58 0.56
C TRP A 151 6.13 -14.94 1.17
N ALA A 152 5.02 -15.54 0.78
CA ALA A 152 4.60 -16.85 1.27
C ALA A 152 5.64 -17.94 0.96
N LYS A 153 6.18 -17.98 -0.26
CA LYS A 153 7.26 -18.91 -0.64
C LYS A 153 8.58 -18.63 0.08
N ARG A 154 8.82 -17.39 0.49
CA ARG A 154 9.99 -17.05 1.30
C ARG A 154 9.88 -17.62 2.72
N VAL A 155 8.68 -17.64 3.30
CA VAL A 155 8.43 -18.16 4.64
C VAL A 155 8.24 -19.68 4.62
N HIS A 156 7.56 -20.20 3.61
CA HIS A 156 7.18 -21.60 3.44
C HIS A 156 7.68 -22.17 2.11
N PRO A 157 9.01 -22.31 1.90
CA PRO A 157 9.59 -22.69 0.60
C PRO A 157 9.17 -24.08 0.10
N ASP A 158 8.87 -24.99 1.03
CA ASP A 158 8.58 -26.40 0.73
C ASP A 158 7.09 -26.65 0.42
N LEU A 159 6.20 -25.69 0.69
CA LEU A 159 4.78 -25.83 0.41
C LEU A 159 4.47 -25.50 -1.06
N ALA A 160 3.41 -26.12 -1.60
CA ALA A 160 2.85 -25.67 -2.88
C ALA A 160 2.34 -24.23 -2.76
N ASP A 161 2.29 -23.50 -3.88
CA ASP A 161 2.04 -22.05 -3.92
C ASP A 161 0.77 -21.63 -3.16
N GLU A 162 -0.35 -22.29 -3.45
CA GLU A 162 -1.61 -22.00 -2.78
C GLU A 162 -1.56 -22.32 -1.28
N ALA A 163 -0.94 -23.45 -0.91
CA ALA A 163 -0.78 -23.86 0.48
C ALA A 163 0.15 -22.91 1.25
N ALA A 164 1.20 -22.40 0.63
CA ALA A 164 2.10 -21.41 1.22
C ALA A 164 1.37 -20.11 1.55
N VAL A 165 0.55 -19.61 0.62
CA VAL A 165 -0.27 -18.39 0.83
C VAL A 165 -1.31 -18.61 1.91
N GLU A 166 -2.01 -19.76 1.90
CA GLU A 166 -2.98 -20.09 2.93
C GLU A 166 -2.34 -20.19 4.32
N GLU A 167 -1.17 -20.82 4.44
CA GLU A 167 -0.45 -20.93 5.71
C GLU A 167 0.02 -19.56 6.20
N LEU A 168 0.48 -18.68 5.33
CA LEU A 168 0.85 -17.33 5.73
C LEU A 168 -0.36 -16.49 6.20
N TRP A 169 -1.58 -16.79 5.71
CA TRP A 169 -2.82 -16.22 6.23
C TRP A 169 -3.23 -16.79 7.60
N ASN A 170 -2.67 -17.94 7.99
CA ASN A 170 -2.95 -18.59 9.29
C ASN A 170 -2.09 -18.03 10.43
N ASN A 171 -0.95 -17.42 10.09
CA ASN A 171 -0.02 -16.80 11.05
C ASN A 171 -0.45 -15.41 11.47
#